data_5fa26ff1578d4f123b01958852a1ab9b
#
_entry.id   5fa26ff1578d4f123b01958852a1ab9b
#
_cell.length_a   1.000
_cell.length_b   1.000
_cell.length_c   1.000
_cell.angle_alpha   90.00
_cell.angle_beta   90.00
_cell.angle_gamma   90.00
#
_symmetry.space_group_name_H-M   'P 1'
#
loop_
_entity.id
_entity.type
_entity.pdbx_description
1 polymer ?
#
loop_
_entity_poly.entity_id
_entity_poly.type
_entity_poly.pdbx_seq_one_letter_code
_entity_poly.pdbx_strand_id
1 'polypeptide(L)'
;MLDEANALDLPILSVSHSTPFSAIGRTVGVATQSEQISRIARLSRLYEVARSATLADSSLLDRLSTELGHPLHVVDVEFGTEVLGRRGRMPAETVRALRQRVGGKLDRLPARQAVTVGDELVATAFALSTHRKCMLVVDGPSDIDMDAFGLLHAQSLIGIEVERATRDRERDDASGALLFEQIVDGSLGSDAAQPRLEQSGLADREWVVIAFDSPHLRAARIYLGDSALPSLTCIVGEEGYLMTTADDMSAALDLLSGRIPHLGVSAPTSTIQRLPDSVRQARWALQAARADGSAVAEYSTASPLFLPRTLSEATFAARAVLGDLMDHDSANQSQLVETLDTFLTLDRSWTATAEKLMIHRQTLAYRLKRIETITGRSTKSSADISTFWMALIALRISRGGNQ
;
A
#
# COMPACT_ATOMS: atom_id res chain seq x y z
N MET A 1 -29.20 -39.96 40.56
CA MET A 1 -27.92 -39.28 40.83
C MET A 1 -26.89 -39.52 39.72
N LEU A 2 -26.54 -40.79 39.35
CA LEU A 2 -25.64 -41.02 38.19
C LEU A 2 -26.24 -40.58 36.89
N ASP A 3 -27.55 -40.83 36.65
CA ASP A 3 -28.24 -40.43 35.43
C ASP A 3 -28.41 -38.89 35.34
N GLU A 4 -28.62 -38.22 36.45
CA GLU A 4 -28.69 -36.76 36.52
C GLU A 4 -27.32 -36.09 36.28
N ALA A 5 -26.25 -36.69 36.81
CA ALA A 5 -24.90 -36.20 36.58
C ALA A 5 -24.49 -36.38 35.12
N ASN A 6 -24.84 -37.50 34.48
CA ASN A 6 -24.62 -37.73 33.07
C ASN A 6 -25.44 -36.74 32.20
N ALA A 7 -26.66 -36.45 32.60
CA ALA A 7 -27.51 -35.46 31.89
C ALA A 7 -26.97 -34.02 32.01
N LEU A 8 -26.20 -33.72 33.05
CA LEU A 8 -25.58 -32.40 33.31
C LEU A 8 -24.08 -32.35 32.96
N ASP A 9 -23.55 -33.43 32.38
CA ASP A 9 -22.12 -33.58 32.04
C ASP A 9 -21.18 -33.31 33.24
N LEU A 10 -21.62 -33.76 34.44
CA LEU A 10 -20.87 -33.59 35.68
C LEU A 10 -20.04 -34.86 35.98
N PRO A 11 -18.71 -34.75 36.10
CA PRO A 11 -17.85 -35.87 36.43
C PRO A 11 -18.13 -36.34 37.85
N ILE A 12 -18.43 -37.65 38.01
CA ILE A 12 -18.56 -38.28 39.33
C ILE A 12 -17.34 -39.15 39.57
N LEU A 13 -16.67 -38.90 40.70
CA LEU A 13 -15.54 -39.71 41.16
C LEU A 13 -16.01 -40.64 42.30
N SER A 14 -15.80 -41.93 42.16
CA SER A 14 -16.04 -42.91 43.23
C SER A 14 -14.76 -43.07 44.04
N VAL A 15 -14.88 -42.94 45.35
CA VAL A 15 -13.77 -43.06 46.29
C VAL A 15 -14.05 -44.25 47.24
N SER A 16 -12.99 -44.97 47.63
CA SER A 16 -13.11 -46.09 48.58
C SER A 16 -13.74 -45.63 49.90
N HIS A 17 -14.63 -46.47 50.46
CA HIS A 17 -15.32 -46.20 51.72
C HIS A 17 -14.37 -45.99 52.91
N SER A 18 -13.13 -46.47 52.80
CA SER A 18 -12.08 -46.32 53.81
C SER A 18 -11.32 -44.98 53.74
N THR A 19 -11.61 -44.13 52.71
CA THR A 19 -10.90 -42.86 52.54
C THR A 19 -11.59 -41.77 53.36
N PRO A 20 -10.93 -41.16 54.37
CA PRO A 20 -11.54 -40.09 55.12
C PRO A 20 -11.86 -38.88 54.25
N PHE A 21 -13.02 -38.25 54.48
CA PHE A 21 -13.43 -37.04 53.74
C PHE A 21 -12.39 -35.90 53.88
N SER A 22 -11.72 -35.82 55.02
CA SER A 22 -10.63 -34.86 55.24
C SER A 22 -9.39 -35.11 54.36
N ALA A 23 -9.14 -36.34 53.95
CA ALA A 23 -8.08 -36.69 53.00
C ALA A 23 -8.44 -36.22 51.59
N ILE A 24 -9.69 -36.41 51.16
CA ILE A 24 -10.20 -35.94 49.88
C ILE A 24 -10.12 -34.42 49.84
N GLY A 25 -10.65 -33.73 50.86
CA GLY A 25 -10.61 -32.28 50.95
C GLY A 25 -9.18 -31.70 50.91
N ARG A 26 -8.23 -32.40 51.59
CA ARG A 26 -6.83 -32.03 51.54
C ARG A 26 -6.21 -32.24 50.17
N THR A 27 -6.46 -33.35 49.51
CA THR A 27 -5.94 -33.63 48.16
C THR A 27 -6.48 -32.64 47.14
N VAL A 28 -7.78 -32.37 47.16
CA VAL A 28 -8.43 -31.37 46.31
C VAL A 28 -7.86 -29.97 46.61
N GLY A 29 -7.75 -29.62 47.89
CA GLY A 29 -7.20 -28.31 48.27
C GLY A 29 -5.74 -28.12 47.83
N VAL A 30 -4.90 -29.12 47.94
CA VAL A 30 -3.50 -29.10 47.48
C VAL A 30 -3.46 -29.04 45.94
N ALA A 31 -4.29 -29.78 45.25
CA ALA A 31 -4.35 -29.74 43.77
C ALA A 31 -4.79 -28.38 43.27
N THR A 32 -5.84 -27.80 43.85
CA THR A 32 -6.34 -26.45 43.48
C THR A 32 -5.29 -25.38 43.80
N GLN A 33 -4.60 -25.46 44.95
CA GLN A 33 -3.55 -24.54 45.33
C GLN A 33 -2.33 -24.66 44.41
N SER A 34 -1.96 -25.90 44.03
CA SER A 34 -0.88 -26.16 43.07
C SER A 34 -1.21 -25.55 41.68
N GLU A 35 -2.47 -25.68 41.25
CA GLU A 35 -2.92 -25.08 39.97
C GLU A 35 -2.85 -23.56 40.02
N GLN A 36 -3.30 -22.92 41.10
CA GLN A 36 -3.19 -21.45 41.29
C GLN A 36 -1.73 -20.97 41.28
N ILE A 37 -0.84 -21.68 41.99
CA ILE A 37 0.59 -21.39 42.01
C ILE A 37 1.19 -21.50 40.60
N SER A 38 0.81 -22.57 39.86
CA SER A 38 1.27 -22.77 38.48
C SER A 38 0.78 -21.67 37.53
N ARG A 39 -0.45 -21.19 37.68
CA ARG A 39 -0.99 -20.04 36.93
C ARG A 39 -0.22 -18.76 37.24
N ILE A 40 0.03 -18.44 38.51
CA ILE A 40 0.81 -17.26 38.92
C ILE A 40 2.24 -17.35 38.38
N ALA A 41 2.89 -18.51 38.45
CA ALA A 41 4.23 -18.72 37.92
C ALA A 41 4.28 -18.53 36.39
N ARG A 42 3.28 -19.00 35.64
CA ARG A 42 3.17 -18.76 34.20
C ARG A 42 3.00 -17.27 33.87
N LEU A 43 2.11 -16.59 34.59
CA LEU A 43 1.95 -15.13 34.43
C LEU A 43 3.26 -14.39 34.69
N SER A 44 3.94 -14.71 35.80
CA SER A 44 5.22 -14.07 36.10
C SER A 44 6.23 -14.26 34.97
N ARG A 45 6.27 -15.44 34.34
CA ARG A 45 7.11 -15.69 33.17
C ARG A 45 6.69 -14.87 31.94
N LEU A 46 5.38 -14.78 31.63
CA LEU A 46 4.90 -13.96 30.52
C LEU A 46 5.31 -12.48 30.68
N TYR A 47 5.15 -11.92 31.89
CA TYR A 47 5.56 -10.54 32.16
C TYR A 47 7.09 -10.36 32.14
N GLU A 48 7.85 -11.35 32.61
CA GLU A 48 9.32 -11.31 32.54
C GLU A 48 9.80 -11.38 31.09
N VAL A 49 9.16 -12.22 30.25
CA VAL A 49 9.39 -12.30 28.82
C VAL A 49 9.11 -10.95 28.16
N ALA A 50 7.98 -10.33 28.48
CA ALA A 50 7.62 -9.01 27.93
C ALA A 50 8.62 -7.94 28.33
N ARG A 51 9.04 -7.90 29.60
CA ARG A 51 10.04 -6.96 30.10
C ARG A 51 11.40 -7.15 29.43
N SER A 52 11.83 -8.37 29.23
CA SER A 52 13.13 -8.68 28.64
C SER A 52 13.13 -8.49 27.10
N ALA A 53 11.99 -8.57 26.43
CA ALA A 53 11.87 -8.30 24.99
C ALA A 53 12.17 -6.82 24.66
N THR A 54 11.84 -5.88 25.55
CA THR A 54 12.17 -4.46 25.40
C THR A 54 13.67 -4.17 25.47
N LEU A 55 14.46 -5.09 26.01
CA LEU A 55 15.91 -4.95 26.21
C LEU A 55 16.76 -5.75 25.23
N ALA A 56 16.15 -6.57 24.38
CA ALA A 56 16.84 -7.48 23.47
C ALA A 56 16.28 -7.38 22.06
N ASP A 57 17.11 -7.72 21.06
CA ASP A 57 16.76 -7.73 19.62
C ASP A 57 15.73 -8.79 19.18
N SER A 58 15.12 -9.53 20.11
CA SER A 58 14.11 -10.54 19.80
C SER A 58 12.69 -9.98 19.95
N SER A 59 11.81 -10.26 18.99
CA SER A 59 10.45 -9.76 19.03
C SER A 59 9.67 -10.36 20.23
N LEU A 60 8.83 -9.53 20.86
CA LEU A 60 7.92 -9.97 21.92
C LEU A 60 7.07 -11.15 21.46
N LEU A 61 6.61 -11.10 20.21
CA LEU A 61 5.74 -12.11 19.62
C LEU A 61 6.42 -13.49 19.55
N ASP A 62 7.69 -13.56 19.12
CA ASP A 62 8.46 -14.81 19.05
C ASP A 62 8.66 -15.44 20.43
N ARG A 63 8.90 -14.59 21.44
CA ARG A 63 9.09 -15.05 22.83
C ARG A 63 7.79 -15.57 23.44
N LEU A 64 6.68 -14.84 23.23
CA LEU A 64 5.37 -15.28 23.69
C LEU A 64 4.92 -16.56 22.95
N SER A 65 5.23 -16.70 21.67
CA SER A 65 5.00 -17.93 20.91
C SER A 65 5.71 -19.14 21.56
N THR A 66 6.96 -18.93 21.98
CA THR A 66 7.75 -19.97 22.65
C THR A 66 7.17 -20.34 24.03
N GLU A 67 6.78 -19.35 24.82
CA GLU A 67 6.23 -19.58 26.18
C GLU A 67 4.84 -20.24 26.12
N LEU A 68 4.01 -19.87 25.13
CA LEU A 68 2.68 -20.46 24.95
C LEU A 68 2.69 -21.77 24.15
N GLY A 69 3.83 -22.11 23.52
CA GLY A 69 3.98 -23.33 22.74
C GLY A 69 3.26 -23.34 21.39
N HIS A 70 2.82 -22.17 20.91
CA HIS A 70 2.09 -22.00 19.64
C HIS A 70 2.65 -20.85 18.83
N PRO A 71 2.75 -20.97 17.49
CA PRO A 71 3.04 -19.84 16.64
C PRO A 71 1.97 -18.76 16.77
N LEU A 72 2.40 -17.53 17.03
CA LEU A 72 1.54 -16.36 17.17
C LEU A 72 1.82 -15.39 16.04
N HIS A 73 0.77 -14.86 15.42
CA HIS A 73 0.83 -13.83 14.42
C HIS A 73 -0.13 -12.69 14.77
N VAL A 74 0.20 -11.49 14.35
CA VAL A 74 -0.72 -10.35 14.48
C VAL A 74 -1.06 -9.86 13.07
N VAL A 75 -2.34 -9.89 12.74
CA VAL A 75 -2.83 -9.49 11.41
C VAL A 75 -3.71 -8.26 11.54
N ASP A 76 -3.37 -7.20 10.79
CA ASP A 76 -4.27 -6.10 10.52
C ASP A 76 -5.28 -6.55 9.47
N VAL A 77 -6.52 -6.76 9.89
CA VAL A 77 -7.57 -7.31 9.00
C VAL A 77 -8.13 -6.28 8.02
N GLU A 78 -7.95 -5.00 8.27
CA GLU A 78 -8.33 -3.92 7.33
C GLU A 78 -7.43 -3.96 6.10
N PHE A 79 -6.11 -4.02 6.30
CA PHE A 79 -5.11 -3.97 5.23
C PHE A 79 -4.62 -5.35 4.79
N GLY A 80 -4.80 -6.38 5.62
CA GLY A 80 -4.32 -7.74 5.35
C GLY A 80 -2.81 -7.85 5.47
N THR A 81 -2.21 -7.08 6.36
CA THR A 81 -0.78 -7.07 6.63
C THR A 81 -0.49 -7.72 7.97
N GLU A 82 0.70 -8.30 8.08
CA GLU A 82 1.21 -8.83 9.33
C GLU A 82 1.94 -7.74 10.11
N VAL A 83 1.60 -7.59 11.38
CA VAL A 83 2.16 -6.58 12.28
C VAL A 83 3.08 -7.24 13.29
N LEU A 84 4.24 -6.64 13.61
CA LEU A 84 5.23 -7.16 14.56
C LEU A 84 5.96 -8.44 14.13
N GLY A 85 5.71 -8.98 12.93
CA GLY A 85 6.28 -10.24 12.45
C GLY A 85 7.72 -10.09 11.94
N ARG A 86 8.67 -10.85 12.49
CA ARG A 86 10.03 -10.99 11.95
C ARG A 86 10.37 -12.42 11.51
N ARG A 87 9.72 -13.45 12.03
CA ARG A 87 9.99 -14.86 11.72
C ARG A 87 8.74 -15.59 11.25
N GLY A 88 8.80 -16.12 10.01
CA GLY A 88 7.74 -16.95 9.45
C GLY A 88 6.48 -16.13 9.12
N ARG A 89 6.30 -15.79 7.85
CA ARG A 89 5.06 -15.12 7.40
C ARG A 89 3.90 -16.11 7.45
N MET A 90 2.76 -15.65 7.94
CA MET A 90 1.51 -16.37 7.81
C MET A 90 1.18 -16.65 6.34
N PRO A 91 0.69 -17.83 5.97
CA PRO A 91 0.27 -18.09 4.60
C PRO A 91 -0.77 -17.06 4.12
N ALA A 92 -0.57 -16.53 2.92
CA ALA A 92 -1.44 -15.49 2.35
C ALA A 92 -2.90 -15.96 2.23
N GLU A 93 -3.14 -17.25 2.09
CA GLU A 93 -4.47 -17.86 2.07
C GLU A 93 -5.15 -17.78 3.44
N THR A 94 -4.42 -17.98 4.54
CA THR A 94 -4.94 -17.85 5.92
C THR A 94 -5.32 -16.40 6.20
N VAL A 95 -4.48 -15.44 5.83
CA VAL A 95 -4.79 -14.00 5.95
C VAL A 95 -6.03 -13.64 5.13
N ARG A 96 -6.14 -14.16 3.91
CA ARG A 96 -7.31 -13.95 3.04
C ARG A 96 -8.58 -14.55 3.64
N ALA A 97 -8.50 -15.79 4.14
CA ALA A 97 -9.62 -16.47 4.79
C ALA A 97 -10.09 -15.72 6.04
N LEU A 98 -9.16 -15.24 6.88
CA LEU A 98 -9.48 -14.41 8.06
C LEU A 98 -10.21 -13.13 7.64
N ARG A 99 -9.69 -12.39 6.66
CA ARG A 99 -10.32 -11.17 6.16
C ARG A 99 -11.72 -11.40 5.60
N GLN A 100 -11.93 -12.48 4.87
CA GLN A 100 -13.25 -12.83 4.33
C GLN A 100 -14.26 -13.14 5.47
N ARG A 101 -13.82 -13.84 6.51
CA ARG A 101 -14.66 -14.15 7.67
C ARG A 101 -15.00 -12.94 8.53
N VAL A 102 -14.05 -12.05 8.73
CA VAL A 102 -14.24 -10.78 9.45
C VAL A 102 -15.01 -9.78 8.60
N GLY A 103 -14.87 -9.78 7.28
CA GLY A 103 -15.41 -8.87 6.25
C GLY A 103 -16.44 -7.90 6.74
N GLY A 104 -16.80 -6.81 6.33
CA GLY A 104 -17.89 -5.90 6.77
C GLY A 104 -18.06 -5.57 8.27
N LYS A 105 -17.38 -6.28 9.17
CA LYS A 105 -17.46 -6.10 10.64
C LYS A 105 -16.23 -5.38 11.21
N LEU A 106 -15.58 -4.54 10.42
CA LEU A 106 -14.37 -3.82 10.83
C LEU A 106 -14.61 -2.86 12.01
N ASP A 107 -15.81 -2.35 12.18
CA ASP A 107 -16.15 -1.48 13.32
C ASP A 107 -16.13 -2.22 14.65
N ARG A 108 -16.48 -3.50 14.64
CA ARG A 108 -16.47 -4.36 15.82
C ARG A 108 -15.97 -5.75 15.47
N LEU A 109 -14.68 -5.98 15.70
CA LEU A 109 -14.08 -7.28 15.49
C LEU A 109 -14.69 -8.34 16.42
N PRO A 110 -14.91 -9.58 15.93
CA PRO A 110 -15.36 -10.68 16.79
C PRO A 110 -14.28 -11.01 17.83
N ALA A 111 -14.69 -11.22 19.09
CA ALA A 111 -13.75 -11.53 20.17
C ALA A 111 -12.90 -12.77 19.84
N ARG A 112 -13.51 -13.76 19.17
CA ARG A 112 -12.85 -14.99 18.67
C ARG A 112 -13.39 -15.34 17.29
N GLN A 113 -12.52 -15.76 16.38
CA GLN A 113 -12.86 -16.18 15.02
C GLN A 113 -12.05 -17.39 14.62
N ALA A 114 -12.73 -18.48 14.30
CA ALA A 114 -12.10 -19.65 13.68
C ALA A 114 -11.74 -19.35 12.22
N VAL A 115 -10.53 -19.70 11.81
CA VAL A 115 -10.01 -19.49 10.45
C VAL A 115 -9.88 -20.86 9.78
N THR A 116 -10.67 -21.07 8.72
CA THR A 116 -10.63 -22.29 7.92
C THR A 116 -10.13 -21.98 6.51
N VAL A 117 -9.29 -22.87 5.98
CA VAL A 117 -8.86 -22.87 4.56
C VAL A 117 -9.43 -24.15 3.95
N GLY A 118 -10.34 -23.99 2.98
CA GLY A 118 -11.22 -25.10 2.61
C GLY A 118 -12.08 -25.54 3.79
N ASP A 119 -12.07 -26.85 4.09
CA ASP A 119 -12.78 -27.46 5.24
C ASP A 119 -11.89 -27.65 6.47
N GLU A 120 -10.60 -27.33 6.39
CA GLU A 120 -9.65 -27.51 7.47
C GLU A 120 -9.55 -26.24 8.34
N LEU A 121 -9.66 -26.44 9.68
CA LEU A 121 -9.40 -25.38 10.65
C LEU A 121 -7.90 -25.22 10.82
N VAL A 122 -7.35 -24.10 10.35
CA VAL A 122 -5.90 -23.85 10.34
C VAL A 122 -5.44 -22.95 11.48
N ALA A 123 -6.32 -22.08 12.00
CA ALA A 123 -5.96 -21.14 13.07
C ALA A 123 -7.19 -20.62 13.81
N THR A 124 -6.96 -20.03 14.98
CA THR A 124 -7.97 -19.26 15.72
C THR A 124 -7.47 -17.83 15.93
N ALA A 125 -8.29 -16.84 15.57
CA ALA A 125 -7.98 -15.42 15.71
C ALA A 125 -8.75 -14.79 16.86
N PHE A 126 -8.12 -13.87 17.58
CA PHE A 126 -8.66 -13.15 18.73
C PHE A 126 -8.49 -11.65 18.53
N ALA A 127 -9.55 -10.86 18.77
CA ALA A 127 -9.48 -9.41 18.62
C ALA A 127 -8.49 -8.79 19.61
N LEU A 128 -7.69 -7.85 19.13
CA LEU A 128 -6.86 -7.00 19.98
C LEU A 128 -7.55 -5.65 20.20
N SER A 129 -7.40 -5.08 21.40
CA SER A 129 -7.92 -3.75 21.74
C SER A 129 -6.92 -2.68 21.27
N THR A 130 -6.87 -2.44 19.97
CA THR A 130 -5.93 -1.52 19.32
C THR A 130 -6.65 -0.56 18.39
N HIS A 131 -6.02 0.60 18.09
CA HIS A 131 -6.55 1.55 17.10
C HIS A 131 -6.55 0.96 15.68
N ARG A 132 -5.50 0.22 15.35
CA ARG A 132 -5.49 -0.61 14.13
C ARG A 132 -6.42 -1.80 14.34
N LYS A 133 -7.05 -2.27 13.27
CA LYS A 133 -7.97 -3.41 13.31
C LYS A 133 -7.19 -4.74 13.33
N CYS A 134 -6.51 -4.99 14.45
CA CYS A 134 -5.63 -6.14 14.58
C CYS A 134 -6.30 -7.32 15.29
N MET A 135 -5.95 -8.52 14.84
CA MET A 135 -6.28 -9.78 15.50
C MET A 135 -5.00 -10.58 15.79
N LEU A 136 -4.91 -11.14 16.99
CA LEU A 136 -3.92 -12.14 17.34
C LEU A 136 -4.37 -13.48 16.76
N VAL A 137 -3.56 -14.07 15.92
CA VAL A 137 -3.83 -15.37 15.29
C VAL A 137 -2.90 -16.40 15.90
N VAL A 138 -3.50 -17.48 16.36
CA VAL A 138 -2.81 -18.67 16.91
C VAL A 138 -2.94 -19.77 15.91
N ASP A 139 -1.82 -20.25 15.38
CA ASP A 139 -1.80 -21.38 14.43
C ASP A 139 -2.11 -22.70 15.14
N GLY A 140 -2.90 -23.52 14.46
CA GLY A 140 -3.21 -24.87 14.86
C GLY A 140 -4.71 -25.16 15.00
N PRO A 141 -5.09 -26.45 15.14
CA PRO A 141 -6.47 -26.88 15.29
C PRO A 141 -7.07 -26.39 16.62
N SER A 142 -8.40 -26.26 16.67
CA SER A 142 -9.16 -25.69 17.82
C SER A 142 -9.09 -26.49 19.13
N ASP A 143 -8.68 -27.76 19.09
CA ASP A 143 -8.60 -28.64 20.24
C ASP A 143 -7.30 -28.51 21.06
N ILE A 144 -6.56 -27.45 20.79
CA ILE A 144 -5.39 -27.13 21.58
C ILE A 144 -5.88 -26.74 22.97
N ASP A 145 -5.39 -27.44 23.99
CA ASP A 145 -5.57 -27.10 25.40
C ASP A 145 -4.81 -25.81 25.71
N MET A 146 -5.31 -24.72 25.11
CA MET A 146 -4.73 -23.38 25.28
C MET A 146 -5.07 -22.87 26.68
N ASP A 147 -4.05 -22.50 27.42
CA ASP A 147 -4.23 -21.72 28.63
C ASP A 147 -4.95 -20.39 28.31
N ALA A 148 -6.28 -20.42 28.38
CA ALA A 148 -7.12 -19.26 28.08
C ALA A 148 -6.73 -18.02 28.88
N PHE A 149 -6.21 -18.24 30.11
CA PHE A 149 -5.76 -17.17 30.99
C PHE A 149 -4.42 -16.58 30.50
N GLY A 150 -3.45 -17.43 30.18
CA GLY A 150 -2.19 -17.00 29.57
C GLY A 150 -2.40 -16.26 28.25
N LEU A 151 -3.31 -16.75 27.42
CA LEU A 151 -3.65 -16.10 26.12
C LEU A 151 -4.25 -14.70 26.33
N LEU A 152 -5.15 -14.53 27.31
CA LEU A 152 -5.75 -13.20 27.59
C LEU A 152 -4.68 -12.17 27.98
N HIS A 153 -3.69 -12.59 28.80
CA HIS A 153 -2.57 -11.72 29.15
C HIS A 153 -1.64 -11.46 27.98
N ALA A 154 -1.36 -12.48 27.15
CA ALA A 154 -0.58 -12.30 25.93
C ALA A 154 -1.28 -11.33 24.94
N GLN A 155 -2.61 -11.41 24.76
CA GLN A 155 -3.37 -10.44 23.98
C GLN A 155 -3.17 -9.00 24.49
N SER A 156 -3.21 -8.81 25.81
CA SER A 156 -3.00 -7.49 26.42
C SER A 156 -1.58 -6.96 26.18
N LEU A 157 -0.56 -7.80 26.37
CA LEU A 157 0.85 -7.42 26.14
C LEU A 157 1.12 -7.13 24.66
N ILE A 158 0.61 -7.97 23.76
CA ILE A 158 0.74 -7.79 22.31
C ILE A 158 -0.01 -6.53 21.87
N GLY A 159 -1.21 -6.29 22.40
CA GLY A 159 -1.97 -5.07 22.10
C GLY A 159 -1.19 -3.80 22.46
N ILE A 160 -0.54 -3.75 23.64
CA ILE A 160 0.31 -2.64 24.05
C ILE A 160 1.50 -2.47 23.09
N GLU A 161 2.12 -3.55 22.65
CA GLU A 161 3.26 -3.50 21.74
C GLU A 161 2.85 -3.03 20.35
N VAL A 162 1.70 -3.47 19.83
CA VAL A 162 1.12 -2.97 18.58
C VAL A 162 0.87 -1.47 18.65
N GLU A 163 0.29 -0.98 19.74
CA GLU A 163 0.05 0.45 19.95
C GLU A 163 1.35 1.24 20.04
N ARG A 164 2.37 0.69 20.71
CA ARG A 164 3.69 1.31 20.79
C ARG A 164 4.33 1.40 19.41
N ALA A 165 4.41 0.29 18.71
CA ALA A 165 4.99 0.24 17.37
C ALA A 165 4.25 1.15 16.37
N THR A 166 2.93 1.25 16.50
CA THR A 166 2.12 2.16 15.67
C THR A 166 2.46 3.62 15.93
N ARG A 167 2.56 4.04 17.22
CA ARG A 167 2.91 5.43 17.57
C ARG A 167 4.34 5.79 17.20
N ASP A 168 5.28 4.87 17.36
CA ASP A 168 6.67 5.11 16.98
C ASP A 168 6.75 5.32 15.46
N ARG A 169 6.06 4.48 14.68
CA ARG A 169 5.96 4.63 13.22
C ARG A 169 5.29 5.94 12.80
N GLU A 170 4.19 6.34 13.45
CA GLU A 170 3.53 7.62 13.17
C GLU A 170 4.46 8.83 13.40
N ARG A 171 5.34 8.76 14.42
CA ARG A 171 6.37 9.80 14.66
C ARG A 171 7.43 9.80 13.57
N ASP A 172 7.90 8.62 13.16
CA ASP A 172 8.89 8.47 12.11
C ASP A 172 8.31 8.97 10.76
N ASP A 173 7.07 8.60 10.46
CA ASP A 173 6.34 9.09 9.28
C ASP A 173 6.18 10.62 9.29
N ALA A 174 5.85 11.22 10.44
CA ALA A 174 5.72 12.67 10.56
C ALA A 174 7.07 13.38 10.39
N SER A 175 8.14 12.84 11.00
CA SER A 175 9.50 13.36 10.82
C SER A 175 9.97 13.22 9.38
N GLY A 176 9.69 12.09 8.76
CA GLY A 176 10.03 11.80 7.38
C GLY A 176 9.27 12.69 6.39
N ALA A 177 7.98 12.95 6.65
CA ALA A 177 7.18 13.88 5.85
C ALA A 177 7.76 15.28 5.87
N LEU A 178 8.10 15.80 7.07
CA LEU A 178 8.71 17.10 7.21
C LEU A 178 10.07 17.19 6.50
N LEU A 179 10.90 16.15 6.61
CA LEU A 179 12.18 16.07 5.91
C LEU A 179 11.98 16.15 4.39
N PHE A 180 11.05 15.35 3.86
CA PHE A 180 10.76 15.32 2.44
C PHE A 180 10.23 16.68 1.94
N GLU A 181 9.29 17.30 2.65
CA GLU A 181 8.77 18.63 2.33
C GLU A 181 9.89 19.68 2.31
N GLN A 182 10.78 19.71 3.33
CA GLN A 182 11.89 20.65 3.42
C GLN A 182 12.92 20.47 2.29
N ILE A 183 13.12 19.26 1.79
CA ILE A 183 13.96 19.02 0.62
C ILE A 183 13.27 19.53 -0.65
N VAL A 184 11.98 19.26 -0.82
CA VAL A 184 11.22 19.60 -2.02
C VAL A 184 11.02 21.12 -2.14
N ASP A 185 10.80 21.84 -1.06
CA ASP A 185 10.64 23.31 -1.05
C ASP A 185 11.99 24.07 -1.03
N GLY A 186 13.11 23.33 -0.86
CA GLY A 186 14.45 23.88 -0.85
C GLY A 186 14.85 24.58 0.45
N SER A 187 14.05 24.49 1.51
CA SER A 187 14.35 25.07 2.82
C SER A 187 15.47 24.32 3.57
N LEU A 188 15.74 23.05 3.18
CA LEU A 188 16.83 22.24 3.72
C LEU A 188 17.89 21.98 2.64
N GLY A 189 19.11 22.44 2.90
CA GLY A 189 20.25 22.18 2.02
C GLY A 189 20.73 20.71 2.07
N SER A 190 21.43 20.28 1.03
CA SER A 190 21.88 18.89 0.85
C SER A 190 22.72 18.37 2.02
N ASP A 191 23.63 19.19 2.55
CA ASP A 191 24.52 18.80 3.64
C ASP A 191 23.76 18.49 4.94
N ALA A 192 22.63 19.18 5.17
CA ALA A 192 21.76 18.95 6.32
C ALA A 192 20.73 17.84 6.08
N ALA A 193 20.37 17.57 4.83
CA ALA A 193 19.43 16.51 4.46
C ALA A 193 20.11 15.12 4.49
N GLN A 194 21.36 15.02 4.06
CA GLN A 194 22.08 13.76 3.93
C GLN A 194 22.09 12.90 5.20
N PRO A 195 22.48 13.41 6.40
CA PRO A 195 22.50 12.60 7.61
C PRO A 195 21.09 12.10 8.02
N ARG A 196 20.04 12.86 7.70
CA ARG A 196 18.65 12.49 8.00
C ARG A 196 18.14 11.40 7.05
N LEU A 197 18.52 11.45 5.79
CA LEU A 197 18.26 10.39 4.82
C LEU A 197 18.97 9.09 5.21
N GLU A 198 20.21 9.18 5.72
CA GLU A 198 20.93 8.03 6.26
C GLU A 198 20.18 7.37 7.41
N GLN A 199 19.67 8.13 8.36
CA GLN A 199 18.87 7.63 9.48
C GLN A 199 17.59 6.94 9.02
N SER A 200 17.03 7.36 7.89
CA SER A 200 15.83 6.77 7.27
C SER A 200 16.15 5.57 6.35
N GLY A 201 17.40 5.12 6.27
CA GLY A 201 17.82 4.01 5.42
C GLY A 201 17.91 4.36 3.93
N LEU A 202 17.93 5.66 3.59
CA LEU A 202 17.94 6.17 2.21
C LEU A 202 19.30 6.80 1.82
N ALA A 203 20.40 6.41 2.48
CA ALA A 203 21.73 6.94 2.21
C ALA A 203 22.33 6.46 0.88
N ASP A 204 23.17 7.33 0.27
CA ASP A 204 24.11 7.04 -0.83
C ASP A 204 23.58 6.15 -1.97
N ARG A 205 22.31 6.36 -2.35
CA ARG A 205 21.64 5.58 -3.39
C ARG A 205 20.95 6.50 -4.38
N GLU A 206 20.58 5.93 -5.52
CA GLU A 206 19.61 6.58 -6.39
C GLU A 206 18.21 6.47 -5.78
N TRP A 207 17.46 7.56 -5.84
CA TRP A 207 16.09 7.64 -5.35
C TRP A 207 15.09 7.74 -6.50
N VAL A 208 13.91 7.21 -6.25
CA VAL A 208 12.73 7.41 -7.09
C VAL A 208 11.61 8.00 -6.24
N VAL A 209 10.77 8.81 -6.88
CA VAL A 209 9.55 9.34 -6.28
C VAL A 209 8.35 8.68 -6.95
N ILE A 210 7.41 8.19 -6.15
CA ILE A 210 6.14 7.62 -6.62
C ILE A 210 5.02 8.53 -6.15
N ALA A 211 4.18 8.99 -7.06
CA ALA A 211 3.01 9.82 -6.79
C ALA A 211 1.72 8.98 -6.85
N PHE A 212 0.75 9.33 -6.02
CA PHE A 212 -0.58 8.71 -5.95
C PHE A 212 -1.60 9.69 -5.35
N ASP A 213 -2.89 9.34 -5.35
CA ASP A 213 -3.93 10.17 -4.76
C ASP A 213 -3.80 10.23 -3.24
N SER A 214 -3.85 11.43 -2.64
CA SER A 214 -3.61 11.66 -1.20
C SER A 214 -4.48 10.81 -0.24
N PRO A 215 -5.74 10.43 -0.56
CA PRO A 215 -6.52 9.55 0.31
C PRO A 215 -5.88 8.18 0.55
N HIS A 216 -4.97 7.75 -0.33
CA HIS A 216 -4.26 6.47 -0.20
C HIS A 216 -3.00 6.53 0.66
N LEU A 217 -2.61 7.71 1.18
CA LEU A 217 -1.38 7.87 1.96
C LEU A 217 -1.34 6.94 3.18
N ARG A 218 -2.44 6.82 3.93
CA ARG A 218 -2.51 5.92 5.09
C ARG A 218 -2.26 4.47 4.69
N ALA A 219 -2.88 4.03 3.59
CA ALA A 219 -2.69 2.67 3.07
C ALA A 219 -1.23 2.45 2.64
N ALA A 220 -0.64 3.38 1.89
CA ALA A 220 0.76 3.32 1.46
C ALA A 220 1.71 3.18 2.66
N ARG A 221 1.57 4.04 3.68
CA ARG A 221 2.37 3.98 4.91
C ARG A 221 2.29 2.63 5.62
N ILE A 222 1.09 2.06 5.71
CA ILE A 222 0.88 0.76 6.35
C ILE A 222 1.56 -0.36 5.57
N TYR A 223 1.36 -0.44 4.25
CA TYR A 223 1.96 -1.49 3.41
C TYR A 223 3.50 -1.42 3.42
N LEU A 224 4.05 -0.23 3.27
CA LEU A 224 5.51 -0.02 3.27
C LEU A 224 6.11 -0.29 4.64
N GLY A 225 5.50 0.28 5.68
CA GLY A 225 6.00 0.15 7.04
C GLY A 225 5.92 -1.28 7.59
N ASP A 226 4.85 -2.02 7.33
CA ASP A 226 4.73 -3.43 7.75
C ASP A 226 5.69 -4.34 6.97
N SER A 227 6.15 -3.91 5.77
CA SER A 227 7.19 -4.57 4.99
C SER A 227 8.61 -4.11 5.31
N ALA A 228 8.77 -3.15 6.24
CA ALA A 228 10.03 -2.53 6.63
C ALA A 228 10.83 -1.96 5.43
N LEU A 229 10.12 -1.44 4.42
CA LEU A 229 10.72 -0.85 3.23
C LEU A 229 11.14 0.60 3.53
N PRO A 230 12.43 0.96 3.38
CA PRO A 230 12.90 2.32 3.61
C PRO A 230 12.17 3.31 2.70
N SER A 231 11.50 4.28 3.30
CA SER A 231 10.71 5.24 2.53
C SER A 231 10.37 6.49 3.32
N LEU A 232 10.22 7.61 2.61
CA LEU A 232 9.62 8.83 3.13
C LEU A 232 8.35 9.13 2.37
N THR A 233 7.33 9.59 3.07
CA THR A 233 6.04 9.91 2.45
C THR A 233 5.56 11.29 2.88
N CYS A 234 4.99 12.07 1.96
CA CYS A 234 4.37 13.35 2.27
C CYS A 234 3.12 13.58 1.42
N ILE A 235 2.39 14.67 1.71
CA ILE A 235 1.30 15.18 0.87
C ILE A 235 1.71 16.55 0.37
N VAL A 236 1.56 16.77 -0.94
CA VAL A 236 1.71 18.09 -1.55
C VAL A 236 0.46 18.36 -2.39
N GLY A 237 -0.39 19.26 -1.92
CA GLY A 237 -1.69 19.53 -2.54
C GLY A 237 -2.65 18.34 -2.39
N GLU A 238 -3.13 17.81 -3.51
CA GLU A 238 -4.07 16.68 -3.55
C GLU A 238 -3.40 15.32 -3.77
N GLU A 239 -2.07 15.30 -3.91
CA GLU A 239 -1.31 14.09 -4.18
C GLU A 239 -0.46 13.69 -2.98
N GLY A 240 -0.35 12.38 -2.78
CA GLY A 240 0.61 11.74 -1.91
C GLY A 240 1.88 11.39 -2.68
N TYR A 241 3.02 11.50 -2.04
CA TYR A 241 4.32 11.15 -2.60
C TYR A 241 5.05 10.20 -1.68
N LEU A 242 5.71 9.26 -2.29
CA LEU A 242 6.61 8.29 -1.66
C LEU A 242 7.98 8.46 -2.30
N MET A 243 9.02 8.64 -1.49
CA MET A 243 10.42 8.53 -1.90
C MET A 243 11.00 7.23 -1.36
N THR A 244 11.63 6.45 -2.21
CA THR A 244 12.36 5.23 -1.86
C THR A 244 13.61 5.09 -2.73
N THR A 245 14.42 4.05 -2.49
CA THR A 245 15.58 3.80 -3.35
C THR A 245 15.16 3.22 -4.70
N ALA A 246 15.98 3.41 -5.73
CA ALA A 246 15.74 2.79 -7.03
C ALA A 246 15.76 1.25 -6.96
N ASP A 247 16.56 0.68 -6.06
CA ASP A 247 16.64 -0.77 -5.81
C ASP A 247 15.33 -1.31 -5.20
N ASP A 248 14.69 -0.52 -4.34
CA ASP A 248 13.45 -0.90 -3.64
C ASP A 248 12.18 -0.54 -4.42
N MET A 249 12.31 0.15 -5.57
CA MET A 249 11.18 0.61 -6.38
C MET A 249 10.24 -0.55 -6.78
N SER A 250 10.78 -1.65 -7.26
CA SER A 250 9.97 -2.81 -7.66
C SER A 250 9.18 -3.37 -6.49
N ALA A 251 9.81 -3.52 -5.33
CA ALA A 251 9.13 -3.98 -4.10
C ALA A 251 8.04 -3.01 -3.64
N ALA A 252 8.29 -1.70 -3.73
CA ALA A 252 7.28 -0.68 -3.41
C ALA A 252 6.08 -0.76 -4.37
N LEU A 253 6.33 -0.89 -5.67
CA LEU A 253 5.29 -1.04 -6.67
C LEU A 253 4.46 -2.32 -6.48
N ASP A 254 5.09 -3.45 -6.16
CA ASP A 254 4.39 -4.71 -5.87
C ASP A 254 3.48 -4.61 -4.64
N LEU A 255 3.90 -3.85 -3.62
CA LEU A 255 3.09 -3.60 -2.44
C LEU A 255 1.90 -2.68 -2.71
N LEU A 256 2.04 -1.71 -3.60
CA LEU A 256 1.04 -0.66 -3.84
C LEU A 256 0.12 -0.98 -5.02
N SER A 257 0.61 -1.65 -6.07
CA SER A 257 -0.18 -2.00 -7.25
C SER A 257 -1.36 -2.91 -6.90
N GLY A 258 -2.51 -2.66 -7.53
CA GLY A 258 -3.76 -3.35 -7.24
C GLY A 258 -4.44 -2.96 -5.91
N ARG A 259 -3.78 -2.11 -5.10
CA ARG A 259 -4.31 -1.54 -3.86
C ARG A 259 -4.54 -0.04 -3.98
N ILE A 260 -3.68 0.63 -4.74
CA ILE A 260 -3.81 2.03 -5.15
C ILE A 260 -4.08 2.04 -6.66
N PRO A 261 -5.12 2.73 -7.12
CA PRO A 261 -5.57 2.64 -8.51
C PRO A 261 -4.53 3.07 -9.53
N HIS A 262 -3.85 4.19 -9.26
CA HIS A 262 -2.89 4.78 -10.19
C HIS A 262 -1.64 5.22 -9.44
N LEU A 263 -0.47 4.89 -10.00
CA LEU A 263 0.85 5.25 -9.51
C LEU A 263 1.64 5.90 -10.63
N GLY A 264 2.30 7.02 -10.32
CA GLY A 264 3.20 7.69 -11.24
C GLY A 264 4.62 7.68 -10.70
N VAL A 265 5.59 7.21 -11.47
CA VAL A 265 6.98 6.99 -11.04
C VAL A 265 7.91 7.98 -11.74
N SER A 266 8.81 8.63 -10.99
CA SER A 266 9.85 9.49 -11.54
C SER A 266 11.00 8.71 -12.17
N ALA A 267 11.83 9.36 -12.96
CA ALA A 267 13.16 8.84 -13.26
C ALA A 267 14.02 8.79 -11.99
N PRO A 268 14.96 7.83 -11.89
CA PRO A 268 15.93 7.77 -10.79
C PRO A 268 16.81 9.03 -10.72
N THR A 269 17.15 9.46 -9.51
CA THR A 269 18.09 10.57 -9.27
C THR A 269 19.01 10.26 -8.11
N SER A 270 20.29 10.62 -8.24
CA SER A 270 21.30 10.52 -7.16
C SER A 270 21.56 11.86 -6.46
N THR A 271 20.85 12.92 -6.84
CA THR A 271 21.12 14.29 -6.40
C THR A 271 19.92 14.87 -5.66
N ILE A 272 20.11 15.20 -4.39
CA ILE A 272 19.04 15.78 -3.52
C ILE A 272 18.40 17.01 -4.17
N GLN A 273 19.21 17.88 -4.80
CA GLN A 273 18.73 19.08 -5.48
C GLN A 273 17.75 18.81 -6.63
N ARG A 274 17.73 17.57 -7.15
CA ARG A 274 16.80 17.14 -8.21
C ARG A 274 15.52 16.50 -7.69
N LEU A 275 15.37 16.32 -6.39
CA LEU A 275 14.13 15.76 -5.82
C LEU A 275 12.87 16.58 -6.15
N PRO A 276 12.90 17.93 -6.19
CA PRO A 276 11.77 18.71 -6.68
C PRO A 276 11.39 18.38 -8.14
N ASP A 277 12.38 18.06 -8.99
CA ASP A 277 12.13 17.62 -10.36
C ASP A 277 11.51 16.23 -10.38
N SER A 278 11.99 15.31 -9.53
CA SER A 278 11.43 13.97 -9.40
C SER A 278 9.98 13.99 -8.94
N VAL A 279 9.61 14.87 -8.01
CA VAL A 279 8.21 15.09 -7.60
C VAL A 279 7.35 15.54 -8.79
N ARG A 280 7.84 16.48 -9.62
CA ARG A 280 7.13 16.90 -10.83
C ARG A 280 6.99 15.78 -11.85
N GLN A 281 8.04 15.01 -12.07
CA GLN A 281 8.04 13.85 -12.97
C GLN A 281 7.03 12.79 -12.52
N ALA A 282 7.04 12.44 -11.23
CA ALA A 282 6.09 11.47 -10.66
C ALA A 282 4.64 11.94 -10.81
N ARG A 283 4.37 13.25 -10.58
CA ARG A 283 3.05 13.85 -10.81
C ARG A 283 2.61 13.72 -12.26
N TRP A 284 3.48 14.00 -13.21
CA TRP A 284 3.15 13.86 -14.64
C TRP A 284 2.88 12.41 -15.02
N ALA A 285 3.68 11.47 -14.52
CA ALA A 285 3.45 10.06 -14.71
C ALA A 285 2.11 9.61 -14.10
N LEU A 286 1.74 10.11 -12.91
CA LEU A 286 0.44 9.83 -12.30
C LEU A 286 -0.72 10.34 -13.16
N GLN A 287 -0.61 11.54 -13.74
CA GLN A 287 -1.62 12.06 -14.64
C GLN A 287 -1.73 11.22 -15.92
N ALA A 288 -0.60 10.74 -16.45
CA ALA A 288 -0.61 9.82 -17.58
C ALA A 288 -1.29 8.50 -17.21
N ALA A 289 -0.97 7.90 -16.04
CA ALA A 289 -1.62 6.68 -15.56
C ALA A 289 -3.14 6.82 -15.46
N ARG A 290 -3.61 7.95 -14.92
CA ARG A 290 -5.05 8.26 -14.84
C ARG A 290 -5.70 8.40 -16.22
N ALA A 291 -5.04 9.09 -17.14
CA ALA A 291 -5.55 9.33 -18.49
C ALA A 291 -5.64 8.04 -19.32
N ASP A 292 -4.66 7.16 -19.19
CA ASP A 292 -4.57 5.90 -19.93
C ASP A 292 -5.28 4.73 -19.22
N GLY A 293 -5.74 4.94 -17.95
CA GLY A 293 -6.35 3.88 -17.12
C GLY A 293 -5.35 2.81 -16.69
N SER A 294 -4.04 3.10 -16.74
CA SER A 294 -2.99 2.19 -16.32
C SER A 294 -2.78 2.24 -14.80
N ALA A 295 -2.42 1.11 -14.19
CA ALA A 295 -2.12 1.05 -12.76
C ALA A 295 -0.81 1.77 -12.42
N VAL A 296 0.17 1.73 -13.30
CA VAL A 296 1.49 2.34 -13.12
C VAL A 296 1.91 3.01 -14.42
N ALA A 297 2.41 4.23 -14.33
CA ALA A 297 3.12 4.89 -15.42
C ALA A 297 4.47 5.40 -14.91
N GLU A 298 5.50 5.22 -15.71
CA GLU A 298 6.84 5.72 -15.43
C GLU A 298 7.13 6.96 -16.26
N TYR A 299 7.79 7.93 -15.64
CA TYR A 299 8.29 9.09 -16.37
C TYR A 299 9.39 8.66 -17.33
N SER A 300 9.15 8.85 -18.62
CA SER A 300 10.15 8.64 -19.66
C SER A 300 10.73 9.97 -20.12
N THR A 301 12.06 10.05 -20.18
CA THR A 301 12.76 11.19 -20.79
C THR A 301 12.45 11.34 -22.28
N ALA A 302 11.86 10.32 -22.91
CA ALA A 302 11.30 10.38 -24.26
C ALA A 302 9.97 11.14 -24.33
N SER A 303 9.30 11.39 -23.18
CA SER A 303 8.13 12.27 -23.14
C SER A 303 8.57 13.72 -23.27
N PRO A 304 7.89 14.53 -24.10
CA PRO A 304 8.30 15.91 -24.33
C PRO A 304 8.32 16.73 -23.03
N LEU A 305 9.39 17.46 -22.78
CA LEU A 305 9.66 18.33 -21.63
C LEU A 305 8.62 19.45 -21.37
N PHE A 306 7.59 19.55 -22.18
CA PHE A 306 6.62 20.64 -22.21
C PHE A 306 5.16 20.19 -22.15
N LEU A 307 4.87 19.14 -21.38
CA LEU A 307 3.47 18.72 -21.17
C LEU A 307 2.75 19.70 -20.24
N PRO A 308 1.47 20.02 -20.51
CA PRO A 308 0.63 20.83 -19.65
C PRO A 308 0.54 20.24 -18.23
N ARG A 309 0.56 21.11 -17.21
CA ARG A 309 0.58 20.71 -15.81
C ARG A 309 -0.81 20.37 -15.24
N THR A 310 -1.86 20.87 -15.89
CA THR A 310 -3.25 20.67 -15.49
C THR A 310 -4.12 20.40 -16.72
N LEU A 311 -5.30 19.81 -16.52
CA LEU A 311 -6.28 19.63 -17.59
C LEU A 311 -6.69 20.94 -18.26
N SER A 312 -6.75 22.03 -17.48
CA SER A 312 -7.05 23.36 -18.03
C SER A 312 -5.91 23.91 -18.89
N GLU A 313 -4.64 23.73 -18.47
CA GLU A 313 -3.48 24.05 -19.29
C GLU A 313 -3.41 23.18 -20.55
N ALA A 314 -3.73 21.90 -20.44
CA ALA A 314 -3.79 20.97 -21.59
C ALA A 314 -4.85 21.42 -22.58
N THR A 315 -6.05 21.75 -22.10
CA THR A 315 -7.14 22.26 -22.95
C THR A 315 -6.75 23.60 -23.59
N PHE A 316 -6.13 24.50 -22.81
CA PHE A 316 -5.68 25.79 -23.33
C PHE A 316 -4.57 25.62 -24.38
N ALA A 317 -3.54 24.81 -24.10
CA ALA A 317 -2.43 24.54 -25.02
C ALA A 317 -2.92 23.88 -26.34
N ALA A 318 -3.81 22.91 -26.23
CA ALA A 318 -4.42 22.28 -27.40
C ALA A 318 -5.24 23.28 -28.22
N ARG A 319 -6.08 24.09 -27.58
CA ARG A 319 -6.90 25.10 -28.26
C ARG A 319 -6.07 26.23 -28.84
N ALA A 320 -4.99 26.65 -28.21
CA ALA A 320 -4.12 27.70 -28.72
C ALA A 320 -3.48 27.37 -30.09
N VAL A 321 -3.31 26.08 -30.40
CA VAL A 321 -2.68 25.62 -31.64
C VAL A 321 -3.67 24.95 -32.59
N LEU A 322 -4.60 24.18 -32.06
CA LEU A 322 -5.55 23.35 -32.83
C LEU A 322 -6.99 23.88 -32.77
N GLY A 323 -7.25 24.99 -32.06
CA GLY A 323 -8.61 25.49 -31.81
C GLY A 323 -9.37 25.73 -33.13
N ASP A 324 -8.80 26.51 -34.05
CA ASP A 324 -9.41 26.80 -35.34
C ASP A 324 -9.64 25.54 -36.18
N LEU A 325 -8.74 24.55 -36.04
CA LEU A 325 -8.85 23.26 -36.74
C LEU A 325 -9.98 22.40 -36.15
N MET A 326 -10.12 22.40 -34.82
CA MET A 326 -11.20 21.68 -34.11
C MET A 326 -12.56 22.30 -34.41
N ASP A 327 -12.64 23.63 -34.44
CA ASP A 327 -13.86 24.37 -34.78
C ASP A 327 -14.26 24.13 -36.25
N HIS A 328 -13.26 24.09 -37.15
CA HIS A 328 -13.50 23.73 -38.56
C HIS A 328 -14.01 22.28 -38.71
N ASP A 329 -13.41 21.34 -38.00
CA ASP A 329 -13.84 19.93 -38.01
C ASP A 329 -15.28 19.78 -37.49
N SER A 330 -15.63 20.50 -36.42
CA SER A 330 -16.96 20.50 -35.85
C SER A 330 -18.00 21.11 -36.82
N ALA A 331 -17.65 22.20 -37.51
CA ALA A 331 -18.58 22.89 -38.44
C ALA A 331 -18.78 22.15 -39.78
N ASN A 332 -17.75 21.47 -40.26
CA ASN A 332 -17.75 20.88 -41.58
C ASN A 332 -17.74 19.34 -41.60
N GLN A 333 -17.86 18.71 -40.45
CA GLN A 333 -17.69 17.27 -40.23
C GLN A 333 -16.44 16.70 -40.95
N SER A 334 -15.37 17.55 -40.93
CA SER A 334 -14.08 17.16 -41.47
C SER A 334 -13.26 16.45 -40.43
N GLN A 335 -12.23 15.73 -40.78
CA GLN A 335 -11.36 14.95 -39.92
C GLN A 335 -9.93 15.44 -40.04
N LEU A 336 -9.73 16.76 -39.94
CA LEU A 336 -8.42 17.35 -40.15
C LEU A 336 -7.50 17.13 -38.94
N VAL A 337 -8.04 17.17 -37.73
CA VAL A 337 -7.29 16.88 -36.50
C VAL A 337 -6.82 15.41 -36.51
N GLU A 338 -7.70 14.47 -36.84
CA GLU A 338 -7.37 13.05 -37.00
C GLU A 338 -6.32 12.83 -38.07
N THR A 339 -6.48 13.54 -39.22
CA THR A 339 -5.54 13.46 -40.34
C THR A 339 -4.13 13.94 -39.89
N LEU A 340 -4.04 15.04 -39.15
CA LEU A 340 -2.78 15.58 -38.63
C LEU A 340 -2.15 14.60 -37.64
N ASP A 341 -2.94 14.08 -36.70
CA ASP A 341 -2.49 13.12 -35.70
C ASP A 341 -1.95 11.84 -36.33
N THR A 342 -2.67 11.26 -37.24
CA THR A 342 -2.26 10.05 -37.99
C THR A 342 -1.00 10.32 -38.83
N PHE A 343 -0.90 11.48 -39.47
CA PHE A 343 0.24 11.84 -40.29
C PHE A 343 1.52 11.98 -39.48
N LEU A 344 1.45 12.61 -38.31
CA LEU A 344 2.61 12.76 -37.42
C LEU A 344 2.97 11.47 -36.72
N THR A 345 2.00 10.67 -36.28
CA THR A 345 2.21 9.36 -35.63
C THR A 345 2.88 8.34 -36.56
N LEU A 346 2.63 8.44 -37.88
CA LEU A 346 3.24 7.58 -38.91
C LEU A 346 4.50 8.24 -39.54
N ASP A 347 5.24 9.04 -38.77
CA ASP A 347 6.49 9.68 -39.19
C ASP A 347 6.37 10.48 -40.51
N ARG A 348 5.23 11.07 -40.75
CA ARG A 348 4.88 11.83 -41.96
C ARG A 348 4.91 11.01 -43.27
N SER A 349 4.73 9.70 -43.14
CA SER A 349 4.63 8.82 -44.29
C SER A 349 3.32 9.01 -45.02
N TRP A 350 3.37 9.60 -46.24
CA TRP A 350 2.22 9.84 -47.08
C TRP A 350 1.46 8.56 -47.42
N THR A 351 2.20 7.49 -47.70
CA THR A 351 1.59 6.20 -48.11
C THR A 351 0.90 5.56 -46.91
N ALA A 352 1.61 5.40 -45.77
CA ALA A 352 1.04 4.79 -44.59
C ALA A 352 -0.14 5.58 -44.01
N THR A 353 -0.08 6.93 -44.06
CA THR A 353 -1.20 7.77 -43.63
C THR A 353 -2.43 7.63 -44.51
N ALA A 354 -2.25 7.65 -45.84
CA ALA A 354 -3.36 7.49 -46.78
C ALA A 354 -4.02 6.12 -46.62
N GLU A 355 -3.25 5.03 -46.49
CA GLU A 355 -3.72 3.70 -46.20
C GLU A 355 -4.47 3.61 -44.85
N LYS A 356 -3.90 4.15 -43.78
CA LYS A 356 -4.49 4.12 -42.44
C LYS A 356 -5.84 4.84 -42.38
N LEU A 357 -5.95 6.00 -43.07
CA LEU A 357 -7.18 6.77 -43.14
C LEU A 357 -8.13 6.32 -44.23
N MET A 358 -7.76 5.30 -45.05
CA MET A 358 -8.53 4.77 -46.18
C MET A 358 -8.89 5.88 -47.18
N ILE A 359 -7.98 6.80 -47.49
CA ILE A 359 -8.17 7.92 -48.42
C ILE A 359 -7.11 7.89 -49.54
N HIS A 360 -7.43 8.52 -50.66
CA HIS A 360 -6.43 8.68 -51.70
C HIS A 360 -5.36 9.70 -51.33
N ARG A 361 -4.12 9.53 -51.84
CA ARG A 361 -3.00 10.43 -51.55
C ARG A 361 -3.30 11.90 -51.96
N GLN A 362 -4.08 12.13 -52.98
CA GLN A 362 -4.51 13.49 -53.34
C GLN A 362 -5.44 14.11 -52.28
N THR A 363 -6.32 13.32 -51.68
CA THR A 363 -7.18 13.78 -50.60
C THR A 363 -6.35 14.11 -49.35
N LEU A 364 -5.33 13.29 -49.06
CA LEU A 364 -4.39 13.58 -47.98
C LEU A 364 -3.63 14.88 -48.23
N ALA A 365 -3.15 15.11 -49.47
CA ALA A 365 -2.46 16.35 -49.82
C ALA A 365 -3.38 17.55 -49.65
N TYR A 366 -4.64 17.45 -50.07
CA TYR A 366 -5.61 18.52 -49.86
C TYR A 366 -5.87 18.81 -48.38
N ARG A 367 -6.08 17.74 -47.58
CA ARG A 367 -6.32 17.87 -46.16
C ARG A 367 -5.12 18.52 -45.45
N LEU A 368 -3.87 18.10 -45.70
CA LEU A 368 -2.67 18.69 -45.11
C LEU A 368 -2.52 20.15 -45.56
N LYS A 369 -2.77 20.50 -46.82
CA LYS A 369 -2.75 21.90 -47.23
C LYS A 369 -3.84 22.74 -46.56
N ARG A 370 -5.02 22.14 -46.33
CA ARG A 370 -6.10 22.82 -45.58
C ARG A 370 -5.73 23.07 -44.12
N ILE A 371 -5.06 22.10 -43.46
CA ILE A 371 -4.51 22.24 -42.12
C ILE A 371 -3.53 23.40 -42.06
N GLU A 372 -2.58 23.48 -42.99
CA GLU A 372 -1.62 24.57 -43.08
C GLU A 372 -2.32 25.92 -43.26
N THR A 373 -3.36 25.98 -44.08
CA THR A 373 -4.12 27.23 -44.31
C THR A 373 -4.88 27.67 -43.06
N ILE A 374 -5.50 26.76 -42.32
CA ILE A 374 -6.29 27.06 -41.11
C ILE A 374 -5.38 27.46 -39.96
N THR A 375 -4.31 26.73 -39.73
CA THR A 375 -3.42 26.93 -38.57
C THR A 375 -2.34 27.99 -38.83
N GLY A 376 -2.10 28.36 -40.06
CA GLY A 376 -0.98 29.23 -40.44
C GLY A 376 0.40 28.59 -40.23
N ARG A 377 0.48 27.29 -40.01
CA ARG A 377 1.70 26.53 -39.71
C ARG A 377 1.98 25.49 -40.78
N SER A 378 3.25 25.18 -41.00
CA SER A 378 3.67 24.26 -42.03
C SER A 378 3.88 22.83 -41.52
N THR A 379 3.31 21.86 -42.20
CA THR A 379 3.55 20.40 -41.94
C THR A 379 4.96 19.93 -42.36
N LYS A 380 5.80 20.86 -42.88
CA LYS A 380 7.19 20.61 -43.31
C LYS A 380 8.22 21.24 -42.39
N SER A 381 7.84 22.28 -41.63
CA SER A 381 8.72 23.00 -40.70
C SER A 381 8.89 22.16 -39.42
N SER A 382 10.13 21.86 -39.02
CA SER A 382 10.41 21.13 -37.78
C SER A 382 9.86 21.85 -36.54
N ALA A 383 9.89 23.17 -36.51
CA ALA A 383 9.33 23.97 -35.40
C ALA A 383 7.82 23.85 -35.32
N ASP A 384 7.12 23.94 -36.48
CA ASP A 384 5.66 23.81 -36.53
C ASP A 384 5.21 22.37 -36.24
N ILE A 385 5.95 21.36 -36.74
CA ILE A 385 5.71 19.95 -36.45
C ILE A 385 5.83 19.69 -34.94
N SER A 386 6.86 20.20 -34.27
CA SER A 386 7.01 20.10 -32.83
C SER A 386 5.82 20.74 -32.09
N THR A 387 5.37 21.91 -32.56
CA THR A 387 4.21 22.62 -31.99
C THR A 387 2.92 21.81 -32.16
N PHE A 388 2.68 21.25 -33.36
CA PHE A 388 1.53 20.37 -33.62
C PHE A 388 1.58 19.12 -32.75
N TRP A 389 2.74 18.46 -32.66
CA TRP A 389 2.91 17.26 -31.87
C TRP A 389 2.57 17.50 -30.40
N MET A 390 3.08 18.59 -29.81
CA MET A 390 2.81 18.99 -28.44
C MET A 390 1.32 19.30 -28.22
N ALA A 391 0.70 20.00 -29.16
CA ALA A 391 -0.73 20.32 -29.07
C ALA A 391 -1.62 19.09 -29.16
N LEU A 392 -1.25 18.09 -29.99
CA LEU A 392 -1.96 16.81 -30.08
C LEU A 392 -1.82 15.99 -28.79
N ILE A 393 -0.65 15.97 -28.17
CA ILE A 393 -0.45 15.34 -26.84
C ILE A 393 -1.34 16.05 -25.81
N ALA A 394 -1.32 17.38 -25.76
CA ALA A 394 -2.18 18.16 -24.88
C ALA A 394 -3.67 17.86 -25.12
N LEU A 395 -4.09 17.72 -26.35
CA LEU A 395 -5.47 17.37 -26.71
C LEU A 395 -5.86 15.97 -26.21
N ARG A 396 -4.98 14.99 -26.32
CA ARG A 396 -5.21 13.62 -25.77
C ARG A 396 -5.37 13.66 -24.26
N ILE A 397 -4.49 14.39 -23.55
CA ILE A 397 -4.57 14.58 -22.09
C ILE A 397 -5.92 15.22 -21.72
N SER A 398 -6.35 16.27 -22.43
CA SER A 398 -7.60 16.98 -22.13
C SER A 398 -8.85 16.12 -22.38
N ARG A 399 -8.81 15.17 -23.32
CA ARG A 399 -9.92 14.26 -23.62
C ARG A 399 -9.98 13.07 -22.66
N GLY A 400 -8.84 12.57 -22.19
CA GLY A 400 -8.77 11.47 -21.23
C GLY A 400 -9.29 11.83 -19.84
N GLY A 401 -9.34 13.10 -19.46
CA GLY A 401 -9.89 13.58 -18.18
C GLY A 401 -11.41 13.76 -18.14
N ASN A 402 -12.12 13.48 -19.22
CA ASN A 402 -13.57 13.69 -19.35
C ASN A 402 -14.38 12.38 -19.48
N GLN A 403 -13.79 11.21 -19.13
CA GLN A 403 -14.51 9.93 -19.07
C GLN A 403 -14.67 9.43 -17.64
#